data_d484a87c10b4fb75dfb569defe974b4c
#
_entry.id   d484a87c10b4fb75dfb569defe974b4c
#
_cell.length_a   1.000
_cell.length_b   1.000
_cell.length_c   1.000
_cell.angle_alpha   90.00
_cell.angle_beta   90.00
_cell.angle_gamma   90.00
#
_symmetry.space_group_name_H-M   'P 1'
#
loop_
_entity.id
_entity.type
_entity.pdbx_description
1 polymer ?
#
loop_
_entity_poly.entity_id
_entity_poly.type
_entity_poly.pdbx_seq_one_letter_code
_entity_poly.pdbx_strand_id
1 'polypeptide(L)' 'MDSDSPAAVRVELRGVEEELAQLRENAATVRRRIGDHWDDPTDPVEKTELIALVKEQEALIEELENRREDLLRRLGEHR' A
#
# COMPACT_ATOMS: atom_id res chain seq x y z
N MET A 1 10.07 27.95 -1.32
CA MET A 1 8.77 27.27 -1.42
C MET A 1 8.58 26.33 -0.25
N ASP A 2 7.51 26.53 0.48
CA ASP A 2 7.30 25.80 1.72
C ASP A 2 6.65 24.45 1.44
N SER A 3 7.40 23.35 1.64
CA SER A 3 6.92 21.98 1.42
C SER A 3 5.85 21.57 2.42
N ASP A 4 5.67 22.38 3.49
CA ASP A 4 4.68 22.13 4.53
C ASP A 4 3.39 22.96 4.36
N SER A 5 3.25 23.66 3.22
CA SER A 5 2.03 24.40 2.95
C SER A 5 0.84 23.44 2.83
N PRO A 6 -0.38 23.84 3.25
CA PRO A 6 -1.55 22.97 3.13
C PRO A 6 -1.78 22.48 1.70
N ALA A 7 -1.54 23.31 0.70
CA ALA A 7 -1.69 22.93 -0.69
C ALA A 7 -0.70 21.82 -1.07
N ALA A 8 0.57 21.94 -0.69
CA ALA A 8 1.60 20.94 -0.97
C ALA A 8 1.29 19.63 -0.25
N VAL A 9 0.84 19.68 0.98
CA VAL A 9 0.45 18.49 1.76
C VAL A 9 -0.72 17.77 1.11
N ARG A 10 -1.71 18.51 0.61
CA ARG A 10 -2.87 17.91 -0.08
C ARG A 10 -2.47 17.19 -1.37
N VAL A 11 -1.54 17.76 -2.14
CA VAL A 11 -1.03 17.13 -3.36
C VAL A 11 -0.32 15.83 -3.02
N GLU A 12 0.54 15.85 -2.01
CA GLU A 12 1.25 14.66 -1.55
C GLU A 12 0.28 13.60 -1.03
N LEU A 13 -0.73 14.02 -0.26
CA LEU A 13 -1.75 13.12 0.28
C LEU A 13 -2.52 12.42 -0.85
N ARG A 14 -2.89 13.15 -1.89
CA ARG A 14 -3.56 12.55 -3.05
C ARG A 14 -2.70 11.48 -3.70
N GLY A 15 -1.41 11.74 -3.88
CA GLY A 15 -0.48 10.76 -4.44
C GLY A 15 -0.38 9.51 -3.59
N VAL A 16 -0.30 9.68 -2.26
CA VAL A 16 -0.26 8.55 -1.32
C VAL A 16 -1.55 7.74 -1.39
N GLU A 17 -2.71 8.39 -1.45
CA GLU A 17 -4.00 7.70 -1.52
C GLU A 17 -4.15 6.91 -2.83
N GLU A 18 -3.70 7.47 -3.95
CA GLU A 18 -3.70 6.79 -5.25
C GLU A 18 -2.80 5.55 -5.21
N GLU A 19 -1.60 5.69 -4.65
CA GLU A 19 -0.66 4.58 -4.51
C GLU A 19 -1.21 3.48 -3.60
N LEU A 20 -1.83 3.87 -2.47
CA LEU A 20 -2.48 2.92 -1.57
C LEU A 20 -3.58 2.15 -2.27
N ALA A 21 -4.44 2.82 -3.04
CA ALA A 21 -5.51 2.16 -3.78
C ALA A 21 -4.94 1.13 -4.76
N GLN A 22 -3.88 1.50 -5.48
CA GLN A 22 -3.23 0.61 -6.44
C GLN A 22 -2.59 -0.60 -5.76
N LEU A 23 -1.87 -0.38 -4.67
CA LEU A 23 -1.22 -1.46 -3.92
C LEU A 23 -2.23 -2.41 -3.29
N ARG A 24 -3.33 -1.89 -2.75
CA ARG A 24 -4.40 -2.72 -2.18
C ARG A 24 -5.05 -3.59 -3.24
N GLU A 25 -5.28 -3.04 -4.42
CA GLU A 25 -5.84 -3.78 -5.55
C GLU A 25 -4.88 -4.90 -6.00
N ASN A 26 -3.60 -4.58 -6.13
CA ASN A 26 -2.58 -5.55 -6.50
C ASN A 26 -2.46 -6.66 -5.45
N ALA A 27 -2.46 -6.30 -4.16
CA ALA A 27 -2.40 -7.27 -3.07
C ALA A 27 -3.62 -8.19 -3.08
N ALA A 28 -4.81 -7.66 -3.33
CA ALA A 28 -6.04 -8.46 -3.41
C ALA A 28 -5.98 -9.44 -4.58
N THR A 29 -5.41 -9.02 -5.71
CA THR A 29 -5.24 -9.87 -6.89
C THR A 29 -4.30 -11.03 -6.58
N VAL A 30 -3.17 -10.75 -5.93
CA VAL A 30 -2.20 -11.79 -5.55
C VAL A 30 -2.80 -12.77 -4.54
N ARG A 31 -3.54 -12.25 -3.54
CA ARG A 31 -4.20 -13.10 -2.54
C ARG A 31 -5.22 -14.04 -3.17
N ARG A 32 -5.99 -13.56 -4.15
CA ARG A 32 -6.93 -14.40 -4.89
C ARG A 32 -6.21 -15.49 -5.64
N ARG A 33 -5.09 -15.17 -6.27
CA ARG A 33 -4.27 -16.16 -6.99
C ARG A 33 -3.75 -17.23 -6.03
N ILE A 34 -3.29 -16.85 -4.86
CA ILE A 34 -2.85 -17.80 -3.83
C ILE A 34 -4.01 -18.70 -3.41
N GLY A 35 -5.19 -18.14 -3.14
CA GLY A 35 -6.37 -18.88 -2.75
C GLY A 35 -6.82 -19.88 -3.81
N ASP A 36 -6.83 -19.46 -5.09
CA ASP A 36 -7.24 -20.31 -6.21
C ASP A 36 -6.28 -21.50 -6.42
N HIS A 37 -5.01 -21.33 -6.06
CA HIS A 37 -3.99 -22.37 -6.26
C HIS A 37 -3.58 -23.07 -4.96
N TRP A 38 -4.27 -22.80 -3.86
CA TRP A 38 -3.90 -23.35 -2.56
C TRP A 38 -3.94 -24.88 -2.54
N ASP A 39 -4.94 -25.47 -3.19
CA ASP A 39 -5.13 -26.91 -3.24
C ASP A 39 -4.47 -27.60 -4.44
N ASP A 40 -3.89 -26.82 -5.36
CA ASP A 40 -3.20 -27.37 -6.51
C ASP A 40 -1.81 -27.90 -6.11
N PRO A 41 -1.32 -28.98 -6.76
CA PRO A 41 0.04 -29.46 -6.57
C PRO A 41 1.04 -28.52 -7.24
N THR A 42 0.99 -27.25 -6.84
CA THR A 42 1.87 -26.21 -7.37
C THR A 42 3.24 -26.34 -6.73
N ASP A 43 4.27 -25.92 -7.46
CA ASP A 43 5.63 -25.86 -6.97
C ASP A 43 5.69 -25.09 -5.64
N PRO A 44 6.21 -25.70 -4.56
CA PRO A 44 6.36 -25.02 -3.27
C PRO A 44 7.16 -23.71 -3.35
N VAL A 45 8.09 -23.62 -4.29
CA VAL A 45 8.89 -22.39 -4.52
C VAL A 45 7.99 -21.27 -5.01
N GLU A 46 7.07 -21.56 -5.94
CA GLU A 46 6.13 -20.56 -6.45
C GLU A 46 5.21 -20.05 -5.36
N LYS A 47 4.69 -20.92 -4.51
CA LYS A 47 3.85 -20.54 -3.37
C LYS A 47 4.62 -19.63 -2.41
N THR A 48 5.87 -19.99 -2.11
CA THR A 48 6.73 -19.19 -1.23
C THR A 48 6.97 -17.81 -1.79
N GLU A 49 7.23 -17.71 -3.10
CA GLU A 49 7.43 -16.43 -3.79
C GLU A 49 6.18 -15.55 -3.74
N LEU A 50 5.00 -16.13 -3.92
CA LEU A 50 3.74 -15.41 -3.86
C LEU A 50 3.48 -14.87 -2.44
N ILE A 51 3.75 -15.68 -1.42
CA ILE A 51 3.60 -15.26 -0.03
C ILE A 51 4.57 -14.13 0.31
N ALA A 52 5.81 -14.23 -0.15
CA ALA A 52 6.80 -13.18 0.05
C ALA A 52 6.38 -11.88 -0.63
N LEU A 53 5.80 -11.96 -1.82
CA LEU A 53 5.30 -10.79 -2.55
C LEU A 53 4.16 -10.11 -1.78
N VAL A 54 3.22 -10.88 -1.23
CA VAL A 54 2.13 -10.34 -0.41
C VAL A 54 2.67 -9.62 0.81
N LYS A 55 3.64 -10.23 1.50
CA LYS A 55 4.25 -9.61 2.69
C LYS A 55 4.94 -8.30 2.34
N GLU A 56 5.65 -8.26 1.22
CA GLU A 56 6.30 -7.05 0.72
C GLU A 56 5.27 -5.96 0.43
N GLN A 57 4.18 -6.31 -0.24
CA GLN A 57 3.11 -5.38 -0.53
C GLN A 57 2.42 -4.86 0.74
N GLU A 58 2.18 -5.73 1.71
CA GLU A 58 1.61 -5.34 3.00
C GLU A 58 2.49 -4.36 3.75
N ALA A 59 3.81 -4.56 3.72
CA ALA A 59 4.77 -3.64 4.35
C ALA A 59 4.73 -2.27 3.68
N LEU A 60 4.66 -2.22 2.35
CA LEU A 60 4.55 -0.96 1.61
C LEU A 60 3.23 -0.25 1.90
N ILE A 61 2.13 -0.99 1.99
CA ILE A 61 0.82 -0.45 2.33
C ILE A 61 0.87 0.18 3.72
N GLU A 62 1.43 -0.52 4.70
CA GLU A 62 1.56 -0.01 6.06
C GLU A 62 2.38 1.27 6.11
N GLU A 63 3.49 1.31 5.38
CA GLU A 63 4.34 2.50 5.28
C GLU A 63 3.58 3.69 4.71
N LEU A 64 2.82 3.47 3.64
CA LEU A 64 2.01 4.52 3.02
C LEU A 64 0.83 4.95 3.91
N GLU A 65 0.22 4.03 4.64
CA GLU A 65 -0.83 4.36 5.59
C GLU A 65 -0.31 5.25 6.71
N ASN A 66 0.89 4.97 7.22
CA ASN A 66 1.55 5.80 8.22
C ASN A 66 1.87 7.18 7.65
N ARG A 67 2.32 7.24 6.41
CA ARG A 67 2.57 8.51 5.71
C ARG A 67 1.28 9.31 5.55
N ARG A 68 0.20 8.63 5.18
CA ARG A 68 -1.11 9.26 5.04
C ARG A 68 -1.58 9.88 6.36
N GLU A 69 -1.45 9.16 7.46
CA GLU A 69 -1.80 9.68 8.80
C GLU A 69 -0.98 10.92 9.16
N ASP A 70 0.31 10.90 8.89
CA ASP A 70 1.20 12.02 9.15
C ASP A 70 0.77 13.26 8.36
N LEU A 71 0.43 13.07 7.08
CA LEU A 71 -0.02 14.17 6.24
C LEU A 71 -1.37 14.73 6.71
N LEU A 72 -2.30 13.87 7.12
CA LEU A 72 -3.58 14.30 7.66
C LEU A 72 -3.41 15.09 8.96
N ARG A 73 -2.48 14.66 9.80
CA ARG A 73 -2.15 15.37 11.04
C ARG A 73 -1.60 16.75 10.74
N ARG A 74 -0.71 16.87 9.77
CA ARG A 74 -0.15 18.16 9.35
C ARG A 74 -1.23 19.11 8.85
N LEU A 75 -2.20 18.59 8.10
CA LEU A 75 -3.35 19.39 7.65
C LEU A 75 -4.18 19.88 8.83
N GLY A 76 -4.35 19.05 9.86
CA GLY A 76 -5.04 19.45 11.09
C GLY A 76 -4.32 20.55 11.84
N GLU A 77 -2.99 20.54 11.83
CA GLU A 77 -2.17 21.54 12.50
C GLU A 77 -2.24 22.93 11.85
N HIS A 78 -2.67 22.99 10.59
CA HIS A 78 -2.78 24.24 9.83
C HIS A 78 -4.16 24.91 9.93
N ARG A 79 -5.04 24.41 10.77
CA ARG A 79 -6.38 24.99 10.97
C ARG A 79 -6.36 26.22 11.85
#